data_49610f267068b348a2463b7f4a6435a9
#
_entry.id   49610f267068b348a2463b7f4a6435a9
#
_cell.length_a   1.000
_cell.length_b   1.000
_cell.length_c   1.000
_cell.angle_alpha   90.00
_cell.angle_beta   90.00
_cell.angle_gamma   90.00
#
_symmetry.space_group_name_H-M   'P 1'
#
loop_
_entity.id
_entity.type
_entity.pdbx_description
1 polymer ?
#
loop_
_entity_poly.entity_id
_entity_poly.type
_entity_poly.pdbx_seq_one_letter_code
_entity_poly.pdbx_strand_id
1 'polypeptide(L)'
;MTLKKYEEVTRRIKDANKRYWAGDNISEFIYEGEKQKLIEEAAEKFEGVLDSLIIDRHNDPNSHGTAKRLAKMYYNELMQGRYDRIPTATAFPNEGENAYTGMLVIRSELKSVCSHHHQPVTGVAYIGVIPNGKVIGLSKYTRIAQWCARRGTLQEELANDIAREIQKATNAEHLGVYIQATHGCCENRGIMAHSSLTQTTVLKGAFNADAGTKKEFMDNIKLQQEFAPR
;
A
#
# COMPACT_ATOMS: atom_id res chain seq x y z
N MET A 1 -12.45 -15.58 31.35
CA MET A 1 -11.35 -14.65 30.95
C MET A 1 -11.80 -13.91 29.70
N THR A 2 -11.90 -12.59 29.74
CA THR A 2 -12.34 -11.81 28.58
C THR A 2 -11.21 -11.83 27.54
N LEU A 3 -11.54 -12.16 26.29
CA LEU A 3 -10.57 -12.15 25.19
C LEU A 3 -9.98 -10.76 24.99
N LYS A 4 -8.70 -10.67 24.63
CA LYS A 4 -8.09 -9.45 24.11
C LYS A 4 -8.74 -9.08 22.78
N LYS A 5 -8.76 -7.80 22.42
CA LYS A 5 -9.46 -7.32 21.20
C LYS A 5 -8.87 -7.93 19.93
N TYR A 6 -7.54 -8.04 19.84
CA TYR A 6 -6.90 -8.69 18.69
C TYR A 6 -7.31 -10.18 18.55
N GLU A 7 -7.60 -10.89 19.64
CA GLU A 7 -8.07 -12.29 19.62
C GLU A 7 -9.50 -12.36 19.09
N GLU A 8 -10.37 -11.41 19.49
CA GLU A 8 -11.74 -11.32 19.00
C GLU A 8 -11.78 -11.04 17.50
N VAL A 9 -10.97 -10.07 16.99
CA VAL A 9 -10.86 -9.76 15.56
C VAL A 9 -10.32 -10.99 14.81
N THR A 10 -9.27 -11.63 15.31
CA THR A 10 -8.70 -12.84 14.71
C THR A 10 -9.73 -13.96 14.61
N ARG A 11 -10.55 -14.16 15.65
CA ARG A 11 -11.61 -15.15 15.64
C ARG A 11 -12.64 -14.86 14.54
N ARG A 12 -13.14 -13.60 14.43
CA ARG A 12 -14.07 -13.20 13.34
C ARG A 12 -13.53 -13.52 11.96
N ILE A 13 -12.25 -13.25 11.72
CA ILE A 13 -11.61 -13.54 10.43
C ILE A 13 -11.59 -15.06 10.17
N LYS A 14 -11.23 -15.86 11.18
CA LYS A 14 -11.21 -17.33 11.09
C LYS A 14 -12.60 -17.90 10.88
N ASP A 15 -13.60 -17.43 11.63
CA ASP A 15 -15.00 -17.86 11.51
C ASP A 15 -15.58 -17.56 10.12
N ALA A 16 -15.13 -16.46 9.50
CA ALA A 16 -15.45 -16.12 8.11
C ALA A 16 -14.63 -16.89 7.06
N ASN A 17 -13.75 -17.80 7.48
CA ASN A 17 -12.84 -18.55 6.61
C ASN A 17 -12.01 -17.65 5.70
N LYS A 18 -11.53 -16.51 6.22
CA LYS A 18 -10.74 -15.53 5.49
C LYS A 18 -9.27 -15.59 5.86
N ARG A 19 -8.43 -15.30 4.88
CA ARG A 19 -6.99 -15.11 5.07
C ARG A 19 -6.72 -13.76 5.73
N TYR A 20 -5.64 -13.66 6.51
CA TYR A 20 -5.20 -12.41 7.16
C TYR A 20 -3.68 -12.25 7.15
N TRP A 21 -3.06 -12.52 6.00
CA TRP A 21 -1.62 -12.30 5.80
C TRP A 21 -1.29 -10.80 5.88
N ALA A 22 0.01 -10.46 5.94
CA ALA A 22 0.45 -9.08 6.15
C ALA A 22 -0.17 -8.09 5.15
N GLY A 23 -0.19 -8.42 3.87
CA GLY A 23 -0.76 -7.58 2.79
C GLY A 23 -2.29 -7.54 2.72
N ASP A 24 -3.01 -8.35 3.50
CA ASP A 24 -4.48 -8.38 3.42
C ASP A 24 -5.11 -7.18 4.14
N ASN A 25 -6.16 -6.60 3.57
CA ASN A 25 -7.01 -5.68 4.30
C ASN A 25 -7.99 -6.46 5.18
N ILE A 26 -8.09 -6.08 6.44
CA ILE A 26 -8.95 -6.73 7.45
C ILE A 26 -9.99 -5.77 8.04
N SER A 27 -10.19 -4.62 7.42
CA SER A 27 -11.06 -3.55 7.95
C SER A 27 -12.51 -3.97 8.12
N GLU A 28 -13.01 -4.94 7.35
CA GLU A 28 -14.36 -5.46 7.47
C GLU A 28 -14.63 -6.17 8.81
N PHE A 29 -13.56 -6.66 9.49
CA PHE A 29 -13.62 -7.37 10.76
C PHE A 29 -13.37 -6.47 11.96
N ILE A 30 -13.07 -5.18 11.74
CA ILE A 30 -12.81 -4.18 12.79
C ILE A 30 -13.99 -3.25 12.89
N TYR A 31 -14.70 -3.30 14.01
CA TYR A 31 -15.88 -2.47 14.22
C TYR A 31 -15.50 -1.09 14.74
N GLU A 32 -16.45 -0.18 14.74
CA GLU A 32 -16.24 1.19 15.22
C GLU A 32 -15.72 1.21 16.66
N GLY A 33 -14.69 2.02 16.92
CA GLY A 33 -14.03 2.13 18.22
C GLY A 33 -13.05 1.01 18.57
N GLU A 34 -13.03 -0.13 17.83
CA GLU A 34 -12.13 -1.24 18.15
C GLU A 34 -10.67 -0.98 17.76
N LYS A 35 -10.43 -0.19 16.71
CA LYS A 35 -9.07 0.17 16.28
C LYS A 35 -8.27 0.83 17.40
N GLN A 36 -8.90 1.69 18.21
CA GLN A 36 -8.23 2.32 19.33
C GLN A 36 -7.81 1.31 20.41
N LYS A 37 -8.65 0.30 20.69
CA LYS A 37 -8.32 -0.77 21.63
C LYS A 37 -7.18 -1.65 21.12
N LEU A 38 -7.15 -1.94 19.81
CA LEU A 38 -6.05 -2.66 19.17
C LEU A 38 -4.72 -1.91 19.28
N ILE A 39 -4.75 -0.57 19.13
CA ILE A 39 -3.57 0.29 19.33
C ILE A 39 -3.06 0.22 20.76
N GLU A 40 -3.96 0.25 21.75
CA GLU A 40 -3.62 0.15 23.17
C GLU A 40 -3.00 -1.22 23.50
N GLU A 41 -3.59 -2.32 23.04
CA GLU A 41 -3.04 -3.66 23.21
C GLU A 41 -1.68 -3.86 22.50
N ALA A 42 -1.50 -3.24 21.31
CA ALA A 42 -0.21 -3.25 20.63
C ALA A 42 0.84 -2.43 21.40
N ALA A 43 0.46 -1.29 21.99
CA ALA A 43 1.36 -0.50 22.83
C ALA A 43 1.86 -1.30 24.03
N GLU A 44 1.00 -2.06 24.73
CA GLU A 44 1.40 -2.97 25.82
C GLU A 44 2.46 -4.01 25.36
N LYS A 45 2.34 -4.52 24.10
CA LYS A 45 3.32 -5.45 23.54
C LYS A 45 4.65 -4.76 23.22
N PHE A 46 4.59 -3.53 22.68
CA PHE A 46 5.81 -2.74 22.42
C PHE A 46 6.52 -2.34 23.71
N GLU A 47 5.82 -2.13 24.82
CA GLU A 47 6.46 -1.96 26.13
C GLU A 47 7.34 -3.16 26.48
N GLY A 48 6.81 -4.37 26.34
CA GLY A 48 7.59 -5.59 26.58
C GLY A 48 8.79 -5.75 25.62
N VAL A 49 8.69 -5.30 24.39
CA VAL A 49 9.83 -5.27 23.45
C VAL A 49 10.91 -4.30 23.95
N LEU A 50 10.55 -3.09 24.37
CA LEU A 50 11.49 -2.10 24.90
C LEU A 50 12.17 -2.61 26.18
N ASP A 51 11.42 -3.24 27.08
CA ASP A 51 11.96 -3.86 28.29
C ASP A 51 12.96 -4.98 27.94
N SER A 52 12.66 -5.80 26.91
CA SER A 52 13.56 -6.86 26.44
C SER A 52 14.84 -6.33 25.77
N LEU A 53 14.80 -5.11 25.23
CA LEU A 53 15.96 -4.39 24.70
C LEU A 53 16.75 -3.65 25.81
N ILE A 54 16.34 -3.80 27.09
CA ILE A 54 16.96 -3.16 28.26
C ILE A 54 16.93 -1.63 28.14
N ILE A 55 15.82 -1.08 27.66
CA ILE A 55 15.59 0.37 27.57
C ILE A 55 14.78 0.82 28.78
N ASP A 56 15.32 1.70 29.59
CA ASP A 56 14.64 2.28 30.75
C ASP A 56 13.58 3.32 30.31
N ARG A 57 12.46 2.83 29.81
CA ARG A 57 11.36 3.66 29.31
C ARG A 57 10.64 4.49 30.41
N HIS A 58 10.95 4.26 31.69
CA HIS A 58 10.37 5.00 32.81
C HIS A 58 11.16 6.25 33.16
N ASN A 59 12.49 6.17 33.13
CA ASN A 59 13.37 7.27 33.52
C ASN A 59 14.02 7.99 32.32
N ASP A 60 14.10 7.35 31.14
CA ASP A 60 14.58 8.01 29.94
C ASP A 60 13.49 8.88 29.31
N PRO A 61 13.62 10.22 29.31
CA PRO A 61 12.62 11.13 28.76
C PRO A 61 12.42 10.96 27.23
N ASN A 62 13.41 10.42 26.51
CA ASN A 62 13.30 10.21 25.07
C ASN A 62 12.50 8.96 24.74
N SER A 63 12.58 7.93 25.58
CA SER A 63 11.87 6.65 25.40
C SER A 63 10.50 6.63 26.06
N HIS A 64 10.19 7.62 26.91
CA HIS A 64 8.87 7.75 27.52
C HIS A 64 7.76 7.90 26.46
N GLY A 65 6.83 6.98 26.45
CA GLY A 65 5.72 6.92 25.47
C GLY A 65 6.10 6.37 24.08
N THR A 66 7.32 5.86 23.86
CA THR A 66 7.75 5.26 22.58
C THR A 66 6.86 4.09 22.16
N ALA A 67 6.48 3.21 23.08
CA ALA A 67 5.59 2.08 22.79
C ALA A 67 4.24 2.54 22.18
N LYS A 68 3.64 3.59 22.74
CA LYS A 68 2.39 4.16 22.22
C LYS A 68 2.59 4.85 20.86
N ARG A 69 3.74 5.53 20.65
CA ARG A 69 4.08 6.11 19.34
C ARG A 69 4.24 5.03 18.27
N LEU A 70 4.94 3.94 18.57
CA LEU A 70 5.12 2.80 17.68
C LEU A 70 3.77 2.18 17.30
N ALA A 71 2.92 1.87 18.29
CA ALA A 71 1.60 1.32 18.02
C ALA A 71 0.76 2.22 17.10
N LYS A 72 0.68 3.52 17.38
CA LYS A 72 -0.03 4.49 16.54
C LYS A 72 0.55 4.56 15.14
N MET A 73 1.87 4.59 14.99
CA MET A 73 2.56 4.62 13.71
C MET A 73 2.17 3.40 12.86
N TYR A 74 2.17 2.19 13.42
CA TYR A 74 1.76 0.99 12.68
C TYR A 74 0.31 1.06 12.21
N TYR A 75 -0.64 1.39 13.09
CA TYR A 75 -2.06 1.37 12.77
C TYR A 75 -2.55 2.54 11.91
N ASN A 76 -1.96 3.72 12.08
CA ASN A 76 -2.47 4.94 11.47
C ASN A 76 -1.63 5.44 10.29
N GLU A 77 -0.41 4.91 10.11
CA GLU A 77 0.52 5.38 9.08
C GLU A 77 1.05 4.24 8.21
N LEU A 78 1.93 3.38 8.77
CA LEU A 78 2.65 2.38 7.99
C LEU A 78 1.75 1.29 7.42
N MET A 79 0.76 0.83 8.21
CA MET A 79 -0.17 -0.25 7.83
C MET A 79 -1.63 0.20 7.84
N GLN A 80 -1.88 1.49 7.70
CA GLN A 80 -3.23 2.06 7.70
C GLN A 80 -4.16 1.37 6.69
N GLY A 81 -3.68 1.08 5.49
CA GLY A 81 -4.46 0.41 4.45
C GLY A 81 -4.84 -1.03 4.78
N ARG A 82 -4.23 -1.64 5.82
CA ARG A 82 -4.65 -2.93 6.36
C ARG A 82 -5.90 -2.82 7.23
N TYR A 83 -6.01 -1.73 7.98
CA TYR A 83 -7.04 -1.54 9.01
C TYR A 83 -8.18 -0.62 8.59
N ASP A 84 -7.99 0.21 7.56
CA ASP A 84 -8.99 1.14 7.07
C ASP A 84 -9.57 0.66 5.74
N ARG A 85 -10.84 1.03 5.49
CA ARG A 85 -11.53 0.70 4.24
C ARG A 85 -10.86 1.39 3.05
N ILE A 86 -11.02 0.80 1.86
CA ILE A 86 -10.56 1.40 0.61
C ILE A 86 -11.16 2.80 0.41
N PRO A 87 -10.36 3.79 -0.04
CA PRO A 87 -10.89 5.11 -0.37
C PRO A 87 -12.00 5.04 -1.42
N THR A 88 -13.09 5.76 -1.19
CA THR A 88 -14.19 5.85 -2.16
C THR A 88 -13.71 6.46 -3.47
N ALA A 89 -13.96 5.79 -4.58
CA ALA A 89 -13.67 6.27 -5.93
C ALA A 89 -15.00 6.50 -6.68
N THR A 90 -15.36 7.77 -6.87
CA THR A 90 -16.51 8.13 -7.71
C THR A 90 -16.11 7.91 -9.17
N ALA A 91 -16.89 7.09 -9.87
CA ALA A 91 -16.72 6.87 -11.30
C ALA A 91 -17.67 7.80 -12.08
N PHE A 92 -17.22 8.22 -13.27
CA PHE A 92 -17.97 9.03 -14.21
C PHE A 92 -18.07 8.29 -15.54
N PRO A 93 -19.21 8.40 -16.28
CA PRO A 93 -19.32 7.87 -17.63
C PRO A 93 -18.22 8.45 -18.54
N ASN A 94 -17.65 7.61 -19.38
CA ASN A 94 -16.68 7.98 -20.42
C ASN A 94 -17.25 7.53 -21.76
N GLU A 95 -18.27 8.25 -22.23
CA GLU A 95 -19.10 7.87 -23.37
C GLU A 95 -19.35 9.10 -24.28
N GLY A 96 -19.84 8.84 -25.50
CA GLY A 96 -20.15 9.89 -26.47
C GLY A 96 -18.95 10.40 -27.23
N GLU A 97 -19.14 11.52 -27.94
CA GLU A 97 -18.13 12.10 -28.84
C GLU A 97 -16.85 12.56 -28.11
N ASN A 98 -16.96 12.91 -26.83
CA ASN A 98 -15.83 13.36 -26.00
C ASN A 98 -15.22 12.23 -25.14
N ALA A 99 -15.57 10.97 -25.41
CA ALA A 99 -14.99 9.84 -24.68
C ALA A 99 -13.46 9.80 -24.88
N TYR A 100 -12.73 9.74 -23.79
CA TYR A 100 -11.28 9.58 -23.84
C TYR A 100 -10.92 8.11 -24.10
N THR A 101 -10.23 7.85 -25.18
CA THR A 101 -9.83 6.51 -25.64
C THR A 101 -8.33 6.26 -25.58
N GLY A 102 -7.55 7.28 -25.21
CA GLY A 102 -6.10 7.19 -25.08
C GLY A 102 -5.65 6.56 -23.75
N MET A 103 -4.34 6.51 -23.58
CA MET A 103 -3.71 6.02 -22.35
C MET A 103 -3.59 7.15 -21.32
N LEU A 104 -4.11 6.94 -20.12
CA LEU A 104 -3.80 7.77 -18.94
C LEU A 104 -2.61 7.16 -18.23
N VAL A 105 -1.59 7.96 -17.89
CA VAL A 105 -0.46 7.52 -17.06
C VAL A 105 -0.35 8.41 -15.84
N ILE A 106 -0.59 7.84 -14.67
CA ILE A 106 -0.58 8.54 -13.39
C ILE A 106 0.66 8.14 -12.60
N ARG A 107 1.48 9.12 -12.17
CA ARG A 107 2.58 8.94 -11.24
C ARG A 107 2.07 9.10 -9.82
N SER A 108 2.39 8.15 -8.95
CA SER A 108 2.03 8.17 -7.53
C SER A 108 3.23 7.85 -6.66
N GLU A 109 3.56 8.73 -5.73
CA GLU A 109 4.55 8.41 -4.70
C GLU A 109 4.04 7.29 -3.81
N LEU A 110 4.93 6.34 -3.49
CA LEU A 110 4.63 5.21 -2.62
C LEU A 110 5.50 5.27 -1.37
N LYS A 111 4.82 5.08 -0.23
CA LYS A 111 5.47 4.78 1.05
C LYS A 111 4.84 3.49 1.57
N SER A 112 5.64 2.45 1.66
CA SER A 112 5.21 1.13 2.12
C SER A 112 6.14 0.64 3.22
N VAL A 113 5.84 -0.51 3.78
CA VAL A 113 6.69 -1.21 4.74
C VAL A 113 6.85 -2.66 4.29
N CYS A 114 8.08 -3.13 4.25
CA CYS A 114 8.37 -4.52 3.90
C CYS A 114 7.85 -5.47 5.00
N SER A 115 7.11 -6.51 4.61
CA SER A 115 6.57 -7.50 5.55
C SER A 115 7.63 -8.30 6.32
N HIS A 116 8.85 -8.41 5.78
CA HIS A 116 9.91 -9.23 6.40
C HIS A 116 10.56 -8.56 7.62
N HIS A 117 10.92 -7.29 7.51
CA HIS A 117 11.68 -6.59 8.55
C HIS A 117 11.01 -5.31 9.02
N HIS A 118 9.84 -5.01 8.52
CA HIS A 118 9.08 -3.77 8.77
C HIS A 118 9.91 -2.49 8.52
N GLN A 119 10.90 -2.58 7.60
CA GLN A 119 11.66 -1.43 7.14
C GLN A 119 10.91 -0.69 6.02
N PRO A 120 11.10 0.64 5.89
CA PRO A 120 10.45 1.42 4.85
C PRO A 120 10.78 0.93 3.44
N VAL A 121 9.79 1.00 2.57
CA VAL A 121 9.92 0.88 1.12
C VAL A 121 9.43 2.19 0.53
N THR A 122 10.32 2.92 -0.15
CA THR A 122 10.02 4.25 -0.68
C THR A 122 10.25 4.28 -2.18
N GLY A 123 9.29 4.80 -2.92
CA GLY A 123 9.40 4.82 -4.37
C GLY A 123 8.23 5.47 -5.06
N VAL A 124 8.03 5.08 -6.32
CA VAL A 124 6.99 5.63 -7.21
C VAL A 124 6.30 4.49 -7.94
N ALA A 125 4.98 4.56 -8.06
CA ALA A 125 4.20 3.77 -8.98
C ALA A 125 3.76 4.63 -10.18
N TYR A 126 3.84 4.04 -11.37
CA TYR A 126 3.24 4.55 -12.60
C TYR A 126 2.09 3.62 -12.98
N ILE A 127 0.90 4.20 -13.08
CA ILE A 127 -0.34 3.47 -13.34
C ILE A 127 -0.84 3.90 -14.71
N GLY A 128 -0.75 3.00 -15.70
CA GLY A 128 -1.28 3.19 -17.03
C GLY A 128 -2.68 2.60 -17.15
N VAL A 129 -3.64 3.33 -17.67
CA VAL A 129 -5.01 2.86 -17.87
C VAL A 129 -5.54 3.34 -19.21
N ILE A 130 -6.12 2.43 -20.01
CA ILE A 130 -6.98 2.79 -21.14
C ILE A 130 -8.42 2.62 -20.65
N PRO A 131 -9.20 3.71 -20.54
CA PRO A 131 -10.55 3.66 -20.00
C PRO A 131 -11.50 2.77 -20.81
N ASN A 132 -12.45 2.14 -20.13
CA ASN A 132 -13.52 1.35 -20.74
C ASN A 132 -14.87 1.76 -20.15
N GLY A 133 -15.60 2.64 -20.84
CA GLY A 133 -16.93 3.11 -20.47
C GLY A 133 -17.02 4.01 -19.24
N LYS A 134 -15.98 4.06 -18.39
CA LYS A 134 -15.93 4.95 -17.22
C LYS A 134 -14.51 5.36 -16.83
N VAL A 135 -14.41 6.51 -16.18
CA VAL A 135 -13.19 7.05 -15.57
C VAL A 135 -13.43 7.39 -14.11
N ILE A 136 -12.36 7.47 -13.32
CA ILE A 136 -12.41 7.98 -11.95
C ILE A 136 -11.57 9.26 -11.83
N GLY A 137 -11.82 10.06 -10.81
CA GLY A 137 -11.02 11.28 -10.59
C GLY A 137 -9.53 10.94 -10.43
N LEU A 138 -8.63 11.73 -11.04
CA LEU A 138 -7.19 11.46 -11.09
C LEU A 138 -6.56 11.19 -9.71
N SER A 139 -6.97 11.95 -8.69
CA SER A 139 -6.50 11.75 -7.31
C SER A 139 -6.88 10.39 -6.72
N LYS A 140 -7.88 9.70 -7.29
CA LYS A 140 -8.34 8.40 -6.78
C LYS A 140 -7.36 7.29 -7.11
N TYR A 141 -6.69 7.35 -8.25
CA TYR A 141 -5.61 6.43 -8.60
C TYR A 141 -4.50 6.45 -7.54
N THR A 142 -4.02 7.66 -7.20
CA THR A 142 -3.00 7.85 -6.17
C THR A 142 -3.47 7.36 -4.79
N ARG A 143 -4.71 7.69 -4.39
CA ARG A 143 -5.26 7.27 -3.09
C ARG A 143 -5.38 5.74 -2.97
N ILE A 144 -5.81 5.07 -4.03
CA ILE A 144 -5.88 3.60 -4.09
C ILE A 144 -4.48 3.00 -4.00
N ALA A 145 -3.52 3.52 -4.79
CA ALA A 145 -2.14 3.03 -4.76
C ALA A 145 -1.50 3.19 -3.37
N GLN A 146 -1.68 4.35 -2.73
CA GLN A 146 -1.18 4.60 -1.37
C GLN A 146 -1.87 3.71 -0.33
N TRP A 147 -3.17 3.45 -0.47
CA TRP A 147 -3.88 2.55 0.42
C TRP A 147 -3.38 1.10 0.28
N CYS A 148 -3.11 0.63 -0.95
CA CYS A 148 -2.48 -0.67 -1.18
C CYS A 148 -1.07 -0.72 -0.58
N ALA A 149 -0.26 0.34 -0.73
CA ALA A 149 1.10 0.41 -0.22
C ALA A 149 1.16 0.34 1.31
N ARG A 150 0.16 0.89 2.01
CA ARG A 150 0.10 0.92 3.47
C ARG A 150 -0.52 -0.34 4.08
N ARG A 151 -0.06 -1.52 3.67
CA ARG A 151 -0.52 -2.81 4.23
C ARG A 151 0.59 -3.69 4.79
N GLY A 152 1.85 -3.40 4.49
CA GLY A 152 2.98 -4.26 4.87
C GLY A 152 3.07 -5.49 3.97
N THR A 153 3.35 -5.28 2.68
CA THR A 153 3.37 -6.31 1.64
C THR A 153 4.72 -6.35 0.91
N LEU A 154 4.95 -7.36 0.12
CA LEU A 154 6.07 -7.41 -0.82
C LEU A 154 5.77 -6.53 -2.04
N GLN A 155 6.81 -5.99 -2.69
CA GLN A 155 6.63 -5.09 -3.84
C GLN A 155 5.94 -5.79 -5.02
N GLU A 156 6.19 -7.07 -5.22
CA GLU A 156 5.60 -7.90 -6.27
C GLU A 156 4.09 -8.08 -6.06
N GLU A 157 3.67 -8.29 -4.81
CA GLU A 157 2.26 -8.37 -4.44
C GLU A 157 1.60 -7.00 -4.54
N LEU A 158 2.30 -5.92 -4.12
CA LEU A 158 1.81 -4.56 -4.17
C LEU A 158 1.43 -4.14 -5.59
N ALA A 159 2.25 -4.46 -6.59
CA ALA A 159 1.96 -4.15 -7.99
C ALA A 159 0.67 -4.82 -8.47
N ASN A 160 0.47 -6.09 -8.10
CA ASN A 160 -0.77 -6.83 -8.40
C ASN A 160 -1.98 -6.27 -7.65
N ASP A 161 -1.81 -5.87 -6.39
CA ASP A 161 -2.89 -5.30 -5.57
C ASP A 161 -3.37 -3.97 -6.14
N ILE A 162 -2.44 -3.08 -6.50
CA ILE A 162 -2.78 -1.81 -7.17
C ILE A 162 -3.54 -2.08 -8.47
N ALA A 163 -3.02 -2.98 -9.32
CA ALA A 163 -3.67 -3.33 -10.58
C ALA A 163 -5.10 -3.84 -10.37
N ARG A 164 -5.30 -4.73 -9.39
CA ARG A 164 -6.60 -5.31 -9.06
C ARG A 164 -7.60 -4.26 -8.56
N GLU A 165 -7.19 -3.38 -7.65
CA GLU A 165 -8.09 -2.40 -7.05
C GLU A 165 -8.43 -1.27 -8.04
N ILE A 166 -7.49 -0.84 -8.89
CA ILE A 166 -7.77 0.09 -9.99
C ILE A 166 -8.74 -0.54 -11.00
N GLN A 167 -8.53 -1.81 -11.37
CA GLN A 167 -9.43 -2.53 -12.27
C GLN A 167 -10.86 -2.58 -11.72
N LYS A 168 -11.04 -2.88 -10.44
CA LYS A 168 -12.36 -2.86 -9.79
C LYS A 168 -13.01 -1.47 -9.83
N ALA A 169 -12.23 -0.42 -9.61
CA ALA A 169 -12.73 0.96 -9.58
C ALA A 169 -13.11 1.50 -10.97
N THR A 170 -12.41 1.07 -12.03
CA THR A 170 -12.54 1.62 -13.39
C THR A 170 -13.21 0.69 -14.39
N ASN A 171 -13.33 -0.61 -14.11
CA ASN A 171 -13.65 -1.69 -15.06
C ASN A 171 -12.66 -1.77 -16.24
N ALA A 172 -11.49 -1.14 -16.16
CA ALA A 172 -10.53 -1.16 -17.26
C ALA A 172 -9.96 -2.57 -17.45
N GLU A 173 -10.03 -3.07 -18.68
CA GLU A 173 -9.42 -4.34 -19.07
C GLU A 173 -7.94 -4.17 -19.39
N HIS A 174 -7.54 -2.97 -19.82
CA HIS A 174 -6.21 -2.63 -20.28
C HIS A 174 -5.54 -1.74 -19.24
N LEU A 175 -4.55 -2.29 -18.53
CA LEU A 175 -3.89 -1.55 -17.48
C LEU A 175 -2.45 -2.04 -17.26
N GLY A 176 -1.56 -1.10 -16.90
CA GLY A 176 -0.19 -1.35 -16.50
C GLY A 176 0.12 -0.72 -15.15
N VAL A 177 0.88 -1.43 -14.32
CA VAL A 177 1.47 -0.88 -13.10
C VAL A 177 2.95 -1.15 -13.11
N TYR A 178 3.75 -0.09 -13.02
CA TYR A 178 5.20 -0.16 -12.87
C TYR A 178 5.58 0.50 -11.56
N ILE A 179 6.33 -0.21 -10.71
CA ILE A 179 6.83 0.31 -9.43
C ILE A 179 8.34 0.33 -9.46
N GLN A 180 8.92 1.43 -9.03
CA GLN A 180 10.34 1.60 -8.79
C GLN A 180 10.53 2.07 -7.35
N ALA A 181 11.25 1.29 -6.52
CA ALA A 181 11.40 1.60 -5.11
C ALA A 181 12.72 1.12 -4.53
N THR A 182 13.15 1.80 -3.47
CA THR A 182 14.25 1.40 -2.59
C THR A 182 13.70 0.71 -1.35
N HIS A 183 14.48 -0.19 -0.78
CA HIS A 183 14.08 -1.03 0.35
C HIS A 183 15.02 -0.83 1.54
N GLY A 184 14.54 -0.21 2.60
CA GLY A 184 15.31 0.00 3.83
C GLY A 184 15.86 -1.30 4.45
N CYS A 185 15.19 -2.44 4.19
CA CYS A 185 15.71 -3.74 4.64
C CYS A 185 16.99 -4.18 3.90
N CYS A 186 17.26 -3.64 2.71
CA CYS A 186 18.50 -3.86 1.96
C CYS A 186 19.51 -2.74 2.14
N GLU A 187 19.05 -1.50 2.36
CA GLU A 187 19.92 -0.31 2.44
C GLU A 187 20.43 -0.06 3.86
N ASN A 188 19.57 -0.17 4.88
CA ASN A 188 19.85 0.30 6.24
C ASN A 188 20.35 -0.80 7.18
N ARG A 189 20.35 -2.04 6.73
CA ARG A 189 20.78 -3.23 7.50
C ARG A 189 21.18 -4.39 6.59
N GLY A 190 21.67 -5.49 7.17
CA GLY A 190 22.03 -6.70 6.44
C GLY A 190 23.13 -6.43 5.41
N ILE A 191 22.79 -6.53 4.14
CA ILE A 191 23.75 -6.36 3.03
C ILE A 191 24.22 -4.91 2.82
N MET A 192 23.49 -3.91 3.36
CA MET A 192 23.81 -2.47 3.23
C MET A 192 24.02 -2.01 1.78
N ALA A 193 23.18 -2.45 0.87
CA ALA A 193 23.25 -2.10 -0.56
C ALA A 193 22.61 -0.73 -0.82
N HIS A 194 23.31 0.36 -0.56
CA HIS A 194 22.82 1.75 -0.58
C HIS A 194 22.32 2.25 -1.94
N SER A 195 22.64 1.58 -3.04
CA SER A 195 22.16 1.92 -4.39
C SER A 195 21.13 0.90 -4.94
N SER A 196 20.62 0.03 -4.08
CA SER A 196 19.68 -1.01 -4.51
C SER A 196 18.35 -0.40 -4.94
N LEU A 197 17.95 -0.62 -6.18
CA LEU A 197 16.70 -0.18 -6.77
C LEU A 197 15.96 -1.37 -7.36
N THR A 198 14.73 -1.60 -6.89
CA THR A 198 13.90 -2.69 -7.36
C THR A 198 12.80 -2.16 -8.28
N GLN A 199 12.61 -2.82 -9.41
CA GLN A 199 11.57 -2.50 -10.38
C GLN A 199 10.65 -3.71 -10.55
N THR A 200 9.33 -3.49 -10.48
CA THR A 200 8.30 -4.50 -10.73
C THR A 200 7.28 -3.98 -11.73
N THR A 201 6.79 -4.86 -12.59
CA THR A 201 5.84 -4.50 -13.64
C THR A 201 4.72 -5.53 -13.71
N VAL A 202 3.48 -5.04 -13.72
CA VAL A 202 2.27 -5.83 -13.98
C VAL A 202 1.57 -5.24 -15.18
N LEU A 203 1.32 -6.04 -16.20
CA LEU A 203 0.66 -5.62 -17.44
C LEU A 203 -0.57 -6.50 -17.69
N LYS A 204 -1.69 -5.90 -18.07
CA LYS A 204 -2.95 -6.58 -18.38
C LYS A 204 -3.56 -6.07 -19.69
N GLY A 205 -4.27 -6.95 -20.39
CA GLY A 205 -4.91 -6.63 -21.66
C GLY A 205 -3.91 -6.14 -22.71
N ALA A 206 -4.20 -5.06 -23.40
CA ALA A 206 -3.35 -4.49 -24.46
C ALA A 206 -1.92 -4.16 -23.98
N PHE A 207 -1.74 -3.72 -22.72
CA PHE A 207 -0.39 -3.48 -22.16
C PHE A 207 0.51 -4.73 -22.19
N ASN A 208 -0.09 -5.93 -22.13
CA ASN A 208 0.66 -7.19 -22.22
C ASN A 208 0.67 -7.76 -23.65
N ALA A 209 -0.43 -7.63 -24.38
CA ALA A 209 -0.63 -8.29 -25.67
C ALA A 209 -0.10 -7.49 -26.86
N ASP A 210 -0.03 -6.15 -26.77
CA ASP A 210 0.40 -5.28 -27.86
C ASP A 210 1.71 -4.57 -27.55
N ALA A 211 2.71 -4.76 -28.40
CA ALA A 211 4.04 -4.18 -28.26
C ALA A 211 4.03 -2.65 -28.36
N GLY A 212 3.14 -2.05 -29.15
CA GLY A 212 2.97 -0.60 -29.30
C GLY A 212 2.47 0.02 -28.01
N THR A 213 1.40 -0.49 -27.44
CA THR A 213 0.82 -0.05 -26.16
C THR A 213 1.84 -0.18 -25.01
N LYS A 214 2.55 -1.31 -24.97
CA LYS A 214 3.61 -1.52 -23.97
C LYS A 214 4.73 -0.48 -24.11
N LYS A 215 5.17 -0.22 -25.35
CA LYS A 215 6.20 0.77 -25.63
C LYS A 215 5.75 2.17 -25.25
N GLU A 216 4.55 2.57 -25.62
CA GLU A 216 3.95 3.87 -25.28
C GLU A 216 3.93 4.06 -23.74
N PHE A 217 3.50 3.04 -22.99
CA PHE A 217 3.51 3.10 -21.53
C PHE A 217 4.91 3.33 -20.96
N MET A 218 5.89 2.55 -21.43
CA MET A 218 7.27 2.69 -20.94
C MET A 218 7.91 4.02 -21.33
N ASP A 219 7.60 4.56 -22.52
CA ASP A 219 8.10 5.86 -22.94
C ASP A 219 7.46 7.00 -22.13
N ASN A 220 6.16 6.94 -21.83
CA ASN A 220 5.51 7.89 -20.93
C ASN A 220 6.12 7.87 -19.51
N ILE A 221 6.50 6.70 -18.99
CA ILE A 221 7.21 6.59 -17.71
C ILE A 221 8.55 7.31 -17.77
N LYS A 222 9.35 7.09 -18.82
CA LYS A 222 10.66 7.75 -18.99
C LYS A 222 10.51 9.28 -19.04
N LEU A 223 9.57 9.79 -19.83
CA LEU A 223 9.26 11.22 -19.90
C LEU A 223 8.90 11.79 -18.52
N GLN A 224 8.03 11.11 -17.77
CA GLN A 224 7.67 11.57 -16.43
C GLN A 224 8.85 11.51 -15.44
N GLN A 225 9.80 10.58 -15.61
CA GLN A 225 11.03 10.52 -14.79
C GLN A 225 11.96 11.69 -15.09
N GLU A 226 12.08 12.11 -16.34
CA GLU A 226 12.90 13.26 -16.77
C GLU A 226 12.35 14.60 -16.25
N PHE A 227 11.03 14.76 -16.22
CA PHE A 227 10.35 15.99 -15.79
C PHE A 227 9.87 15.98 -14.33
N ALA A 228 10.11 14.92 -13.58
CA ALA A 228 9.73 14.88 -12.17
C ALA A 228 10.54 15.91 -11.38
N PRO A 229 9.92 16.72 -10.51
CA PRO A 229 10.67 17.57 -9.59
C PRO A 229 11.61 16.70 -8.74
N ARG A 230 12.85 17.15 -8.65
CA ARG A 230 13.92 16.49 -7.88
C ARG A 230 13.70 16.69 -6.39
#